data_235d90036e878e5c237052d479133eaf
#
_entry.id   235d90036e878e5c237052d479133eaf
#
_cell.length_a   1.000
_cell.length_b   1.000
_cell.length_c   1.000
_cell.angle_alpha   90.00
_cell.angle_beta   90.00
_cell.angle_gamma   90.00
#
_symmetry.space_group_name_H-M   'P 1'
#
loop_
_entity.id
_entity.type
_entity.pdbx_description
1 polymer ?
#
loop_
_entity_poly.entity_id
_entity_poly.type
_entity_poly.pdbx_seq_one_letter_code
_entity_poly.pdbx_strand_id
1 'polypeptide(L)'
;MLEKYRKVIVTNHVIEIYEYEKMPVSPDIEKNDAYDALDLEDVKHNRDDDRTDERRKQTVRDARNTTRRLALKNFESGDKFLTLTFDPKNYTEENLRDITFTDDLFKKFIKRFNYRFKTKLKYIAVREFHKTGRIHYHMLCDWKKELIFEDEIRENERILGENVWKHGFVDIKQLDCVDNVGAYIIKYMTKNVAVEFFKGKKVYLCSKGLERPFIYRGDEAQAIIDFYDLGTKKEVYTNSYESEYLGNITYTEYNLRRN
;
A
#
# COMPACT_ATOMS: atom_id res chain seq x y z
N MET A 1 -13.12 9.86 34.68
CA MET A 1 -12.94 10.03 33.22
C MET A 1 -13.34 8.72 32.57
N LEU A 2 -14.26 8.72 31.62
CA LEU A 2 -14.56 7.52 30.85
C LEU A 2 -13.29 7.16 30.07
N GLU A 3 -12.80 5.95 30.29
CA GLU A 3 -11.61 5.43 29.59
C GLU A 3 -11.90 5.39 28.09
N LYS A 4 -11.12 6.11 27.29
CA LYS A 4 -11.31 6.14 25.84
C LYS A 4 -10.94 4.77 25.27
N TYR A 5 -11.80 4.22 24.40
CA TYR A 5 -11.46 3.00 23.69
C TYR A 5 -10.32 3.26 22.69
N ARG A 6 -9.31 2.40 22.69
CA ARG A 6 -8.12 2.54 21.86
C ARG A 6 -7.90 1.36 20.94
N LYS A 7 -7.43 1.66 19.74
CA LYS A 7 -6.86 0.67 18.79
C LYS A 7 -5.46 1.11 18.43
N VAL A 8 -4.50 0.19 18.55
CA VAL A 8 -3.08 0.40 18.18
C VAL A 8 -2.71 -0.54 17.06
N ILE A 9 -2.08 0.00 16.02
CA ILE A 9 -1.59 -0.77 14.88
C ILE A 9 -0.06 -0.64 14.85
N VAL A 10 0.63 -1.77 14.97
CA VAL A 10 2.09 -1.84 15.00
C VAL A 10 2.60 -2.47 13.72
N THR A 11 3.36 -1.69 12.96
CA THR A 11 4.21 -2.18 11.87
C THR A 11 5.63 -2.41 12.41
N ASN A 12 6.69 -2.26 11.63
CA ASN A 12 8.05 -2.43 12.16
C ASN A 12 8.45 -1.27 13.09
N HIS A 13 8.43 -0.05 12.58
CA HIS A 13 8.88 1.15 13.31
C HIS A 13 7.85 2.27 13.34
N VAL A 14 6.69 2.08 12.73
CA VAL A 14 5.58 3.03 12.78
C VAL A 14 4.46 2.43 13.61
N ILE A 15 3.97 3.20 14.58
CA ILE A 15 2.86 2.86 15.46
C ILE A 15 1.76 3.88 15.22
N GLU A 16 0.56 3.39 14.95
CA GLU A 16 -0.64 4.19 14.75
C GLU A 16 -1.58 3.97 15.94
N ILE A 17 -2.08 5.05 16.55
CA ILE A 17 -3.06 5.01 17.64
C ILE A 17 -4.34 5.66 17.16
N TYR A 18 -5.45 4.98 17.38
CA TYR A 18 -6.80 5.50 17.24
C TYR A 18 -7.45 5.54 18.62
N GLU A 19 -7.89 6.72 19.04
CA GLU A 19 -8.70 6.93 20.25
C GLU A 19 -10.11 7.28 19.83
N TYR A 20 -11.07 6.53 20.33
CA TYR A 20 -12.49 6.69 20.00
C TYR A 20 -13.24 7.31 21.17
N GLU A 21 -14.11 8.27 20.90
CA GLU A 21 -14.98 8.87 21.93
C GLU A 21 -16.03 7.87 22.40
N LYS A 22 -16.59 7.06 21.49
CA LYS A 22 -17.57 6.03 21.79
C LYS A 22 -17.01 4.65 21.52
N MET A 23 -17.30 3.71 22.41
CA MET A 23 -16.88 2.32 22.22
C MET A 23 -17.62 1.70 21.01
N PRO A 24 -16.92 1.01 20.10
CA PRO A 24 -17.57 0.27 19.01
C PRO A 24 -18.55 -0.77 19.57
N VAL A 25 -19.79 -0.75 19.10
CA VAL A 25 -20.87 -1.63 19.60
C VAL A 25 -20.68 -3.09 19.19
N SER A 26 -19.85 -3.36 18.16
CA SER A 26 -19.56 -4.70 17.68
C SER A 26 -18.14 -4.78 17.10
N PRO A 27 -17.41 -5.87 17.40
CA PRO A 27 -16.13 -6.17 16.70
C PRO A 27 -16.30 -6.29 15.18
N ASP A 28 -17.52 -6.55 14.68
CA ASP A 28 -17.80 -6.66 13.25
C ASP A 28 -17.83 -5.29 12.54
N ILE A 29 -18.08 -4.19 13.25
CA ILE A 29 -17.90 -2.84 12.70
C ILE A 29 -16.41 -2.55 12.48
N GLU A 30 -15.53 -3.16 13.27
CA GLU A 30 -14.08 -3.07 13.08
C GLU A 30 -13.54 -4.00 11.98
N LYS A 31 -14.26 -5.08 11.62
CA LYS A 31 -13.88 -5.96 10.51
C LYS A 31 -14.03 -5.28 9.15
N ASN A 32 -14.86 -4.25 9.05
CA ASN A 32 -14.90 -3.36 7.87
C ASN A 32 -13.66 -2.43 7.77
N ASP A 33 -12.78 -2.42 8.79
CA ASP A 33 -11.48 -1.81 8.67
C ASP A 33 -10.55 -2.69 7.81
N ALA A 34 -10.51 -2.38 6.55
CA ALA A 34 -9.42 -2.58 5.56
C ALA A 34 -8.79 -3.98 5.38
N TYR A 35 -9.00 -4.95 6.27
CA TYR A 35 -8.37 -6.26 6.16
C TYR A 35 -9.19 -7.28 5.37
N ASP A 36 -10.53 -7.24 5.47
CA ASP A 36 -11.41 -8.15 4.72
C ASP A 36 -11.63 -7.70 3.27
N ALA A 37 -11.26 -6.46 2.93
CA ALA A 37 -11.25 -5.98 1.54
C ALA A 37 -10.21 -6.68 0.63
N LEU A 38 -9.43 -7.62 1.16
CA LEU A 38 -8.49 -8.41 0.38
C LEU A 38 -9.16 -9.57 -0.38
N ASP A 39 -10.37 -9.97 0.01
CA ASP A 39 -11.21 -10.94 -0.68
C ASP A 39 -12.36 -10.27 -1.47
N LEU A 40 -12.02 -9.21 -2.23
CA LEU A 40 -12.97 -8.49 -3.09
C LEU A 40 -13.45 -9.31 -4.31
N GLU A 41 -13.51 -10.62 -4.21
CA GLU A 41 -14.12 -11.42 -5.29
C GLU A 41 -15.66 -11.48 -5.22
N ASP A 42 -16.30 -11.04 -4.11
CA ASP A 42 -17.74 -11.25 -3.89
C ASP A 42 -18.57 -10.01 -3.49
N VAL A 43 -18.21 -8.81 -3.85
CA VAL A 43 -19.12 -7.67 -3.66
C VAL A 43 -20.15 -7.64 -4.81
N LYS A 44 -21.26 -8.34 -4.60
CA LYS A 44 -22.44 -8.28 -5.48
C LYS A 44 -23.00 -6.84 -5.50
N HIS A 45 -23.12 -6.30 -6.70
CA HIS A 45 -23.70 -5.00 -7.01
C HIS A 45 -25.14 -4.91 -6.54
N ASN A 46 -25.44 -4.00 -5.63
CA ASN A 46 -26.77 -3.44 -5.45
C ASN A 46 -26.74 -1.95 -5.77
N ARG A 47 -27.65 -1.54 -6.66
CA ARG A 47 -27.74 -0.25 -7.32
C ARG A 47 -28.33 0.79 -6.37
N ASP A 48 -27.50 1.79 -6.03
CA ASP A 48 -27.91 3.14 -5.62
C ASP A 48 -26.72 4.07 -5.89
N ASP A 49 -26.83 4.99 -6.84
CA ASP A 49 -25.66 5.64 -7.45
C ASP A 49 -24.84 6.51 -6.49
N ASP A 50 -25.45 7.32 -5.62
CA ASP A 50 -24.72 8.23 -4.72
C ASP A 50 -24.02 7.50 -3.57
N ARG A 51 -24.67 6.52 -2.95
CA ARG A 51 -24.04 5.66 -1.93
C ARG A 51 -22.88 4.82 -2.48
N THR A 52 -22.90 4.56 -3.78
CA THR A 52 -21.86 3.79 -4.46
C THR A 52 -20.58 4.59 -4.58
N ASP A 53 -20.61 5.88 -4.80
CA ASP A 53 -19.41 6.71 -4.94
C ASP A 53 -18.72 6.97 -3.62
N GLU A 54 -19.45 7.17 -2.52
CA GLU A 54 -18.87 7.28 -1.19
C GLU A 54 -18.23 5.97 -0.73
N ARG A 55 -18.89 4.82 -0.95
CA ARG A 55 -18.32 3.50 -0.67
C ARG A 55 -17.07 3.22 -1.48
N ARG A 56 -17.02 3.64 -2.76
CA ARG A 56 -15.83 3.52 -3.61
C ARG A 56 -14.68 4.38 -3.09
N LYS A 57 -14.96 5.63 -2.72
CA LYS A 57 -13.96 6.52 -2.10
C LYS A 57 -13.41 5.93 -0.80
N GLN A 58 -14.28 5.34 0.02
CA GLN A 58 -13.88 4.64 1.22
C GLN A 58 -12.99 3.43 0.88
N THR A 59 -13.39 2.57 -0.06
CA THR A 59 -12.60 1.42 -0.52
C THR A 59 -11.19 1.83 -0.97
N VAL A 60 -11.05 2.93 -1.71
CA VAL A 60 -9.73 3.43 -2.14
C VAL A 60 -8.91 3.94 -0.95
N ARG A 61 -9.56 4.62 0.01
CA ARG A 61 -8.90 5.09 1.24
C ARG A 61 -8.37 3.90 2.05
N ASP A 62 -9.19 2.88 2.22
CA ASP A 62 -8.84 1.66 2.96
C ASP A 62 -7.72 0.88 2.25
N ALA A 63 -7.79 0.78 0.93
CA ALA A 63 -6.72 0.19 0.12
C ALA A 63 -5.40 0.96 0.27
N ARG A 64 -5.42 2.30 0.34
CA ARG A 64 -4.22 3.11 0.59
C ARG A 64 -3.63 2.83 1.97
N ASN A 65 -4.47 2.80 3.02
CA ASN A 65 -4.03 2.50 4.38
C ASN A 65 -3.47 1.08 4.46
N THR A 66 -4.13 0.10 3.86
CA THR A 66 -3.66 -1.29 3.79
C THR A 66 -2.33 -1.39 3.05
N THR A 67 -2.20 -0.76 1.88
CA THR A 67 -0.96 -0.72 1.10
C THR A 67 0.18 -0.12 1.91
N ARG A 68 -0.06 1.00 2.60
CA ARG A 68 0.91 1.68 3.44
C ARG A 68 1.41 0.76 4.57
N ARG A 69 0.49 0.14 5.30
CA ARG A 69 0.81 -0.74 6.43
C ARG A 69 1.53 -2.02 5.99
N LEU A 70 1.08 -2.64 4.90
CA LEU A 70 1.77 -3.79 4.32
C LEU A 70 3.19 -3.42 3.85
N ALA A 71 3.37 -2.26 3.25
CA ALA A 71 4.68 -1.78 2.83
C ALA A 71 5.61 -1.60 4.05
N LEU A 72 5.15 -0.90 5.09
CA LEU A 72 5.89 -0.69 6.33
C LEU A 72 6.23 -1.99 7.07
N LYS A 73 5.38 -3.02 6.95
CA LYS A 73 5.60 -4.31 7.62
C LYS A 73 6.58 -5.22 6.90
N ASN A 74 6.70 -5.10 5.57
CA ASN A 74 7.41 -6.10 4.76
C ASN A 74 8.65 -5.58 4.04
N PHE A 75 8.84 -4.25 3.94
CA PHE A 75 9.95 -3.68 3.17
C PHE A 75 10.74 -2.68 4.00
N GLU A 76 12.05 -2.68 3.79
CA GLU A 76 13.01 -1.88 4.55
C GLU A 76 14.20 -1.43 3.69
N SER A 77 15.22 -0.83 4.32
CA SER A 77 16.49 -0.51 3.68
C SER A 77 17.11 -1.74 3.01
N GLY A 78 17.70 -1.55 1.84
CA GLY A 78 18.25 -2.61 0.98
C GLY A 78 17.25 -3.22 -0.01
N ASP A 79 15.95 -3.06 0.22
CA ASP A 79 14.91 -3.42 -0.76
C ASP A 79 14.90 -2.44 -1.94
N LYS A 80 14.16 -2.77 -2.99
CA LYS A 80 14.12 -1.96 -4.21
C LYS A 80 12.71 -1.43 -4.47
N PHE A 81 12.71 -0.24 -5.05
CA PHE A 81 11.52 0.35 -5.66
C PHE A 81 11.71 0.34 -7.17
N LEU A 82 10.83 -0.35 -7.87
CA LEU A 82 10.87 -0.45 -9.33
C LEU A 82 9.72 0.36 -9.94
N THR A 83 10.02 1.10 -11.00
CA THR A 83 9.01 1.71 -11.86
C THR A 83 9.02 0.99 -13.20
N LEU A 84 7.89 0.41 -13.60
CA LEU A 84 7.72 -0.27 -14.88
C LEU A 84 6.90 0.63 -15.81
N THR A 85 7.52 1.07 -16.89
CA THR A 85 6.94 1.95 -17.89
C THR A 85 6.78 1.20 -19.20
N PHE A 86 5.63 1.35 -19.87
CA PHE A 86 5.40 0.82 -21.19
C PHE A 86 6.02 1.73 -22.27
N ASP A 87 6.63 1.14 -23.29
CA ASP A 87 6.99 1.87 -24.51
C ASP A 87 5.74 2.06 -25.38
N PRO A 88 5.27 3.28 -25.59
CA PRO A 88 4.07 3.54 -26.37
C PRO A 88 4.19 3.14 -27.85
N LYS A 89 5.40 2.93 -28.36
CA LYS A 89 5.62 2.46 -29.74
C LYS A 89 5.15 1.03 -29.96
N ASN A 90 5.06 0.23 -28.89
CA ASN A 90 4.72 -1.18 -28.95
C ASN A 90 3.25 -1.48 -28.73
N TYR A 91 2.42 -0.49 -28.37
CA TYR A 91 1.06 -0.68 -27.92
C TYR A 91 0.14 0.45 -28.37
N THR A 92 -1.14 0.12 -28.55
CA THR A 92 -2.18 1.13 -28.76
C THR A 92 -2.48 1.87 -27.44
N GLU A 93 -3.04 3.09 -27.54
CA GLU A 93 -3.48 3.86 -26.37
C GLU A 93 -4.54 3.11 -25.55
N GLU A 94 -5.41 2.37 -26.20
CA GLU A 94 -6.43 1.55 -25.56
C GLU A 94 -5.80 0.45 -24.70
N ASN A 95 -4.82 -0.28 -25.25
CA ASN A 95 -4.08 -1.31 -24.50
C ASN A 95 -3.39 -0.73 -23.26
N LEU A 96 -2.77 0.46 -23.39
CA LEU A 96 -2.04 1.08 -22.29
C LEU A 96 -2.94 1.66 -21.19
N ARG A 97 -4.24 1.80 -21.44
CA ARG A 97 -5.26 2.23 -20.48
C ARG A 97 -6.06 1.06 -19.90
N ASP A 98 -5.99 -0.13 -20.51
CA ASP A 98 -6.71 -1.32 -20.02
C ASP A 98 -5.96 -1.98 -18.87
N ILE A 99 -6.57 -1.92 -17.67
CA ILE A 99 -6.05 -2.56 -16.46
C ILE A 99 -5.88 -4.08 -16.65
N THR A 100 -6.81 -4.74 -17.32
CA THR A 100 -6.76 -6.20 -17.49
C THR A 100 -5.57 -6.60 -18.33
N PHE A 101 -5.39 -5.92 -19.45
CA PHE A 101 -4.27 -6.14 -20.36
C PHE A 101 -2.92 -5.86 -19.67
N THR A 102 -2.78 -4.69 -19.05
CA THR A 102 -1.52 -4.29 -18.40
C THR A 102 -1.20 -5.16 -17.19
N ASP A 103 -2.20 -5.57 -16.38
CA ASP A 103 -2.01 -6.50 -15.26
C ASP A 103 -1.52 -7.88 -15.71
N ASP A 104 -1.97 -8.38 -16.84
CA ASP A 104 -1.48 -9.66 -17.37
C ASP A 104 -0.02 -9.57 -17.80
N LEU A 105 0.41 -8.44 -18.35
CA LEU A 105 1.81 -8.19 -18.64
C LEU A 105 2.65 -8.07 -17.37
N PHE A 106 2.13 -7.40 -16.34
CA PHE A 106 2.76 -7.33 -15.02
C PHE A 106 2.91 -8.72 -14.38
N LYS A 107 1.87 -9.57 -14.40
CA LYS A 107 1.96 -10.95 -13.91
C LYS A 107 3.01 -11.77 -14.66
N LYS A 108 3.15 -11.58 -15.99
CA LYS A 108 4.19 -12.21 -16.80
C LYS A 108 5.58 -11.71 -16.40
N PHE A 109 5.73 -10.41 -16.07
CA PHE A 109 6.97 -9.86 -15.52
C PHE A 109 7.36 -10.58 -14.22
N ILE A 110 6.46 -10.70 -13.24
CA ILE A 110 6.73 -11.39 -11.98
C ILE A 110 7.17 -12.86 -12.22
N LYS A 111 6.49 -13.57 -13.12
CA LYS A 111 6.87 -14.96 -13.47
C LYS A 111 8.28 -15.03 -14.05
N ARG A 112 8.63 -14.15 -15.00
CA ARG A 112 9.96 -14.08 -15.62
C ARG A 112 11.03 -13.66 -14.62
N PHE A 113 10.73 -12.73 -13.73
CA PHE A 113 11.62 -12.30 -12.67
C PHE A 113 11.99 -13.48 -11.76
N ASN A 114 10.97 -14.18 -11.24
CA ASN A 114 11.15 -15.32 -10.35
C ASN A 114 11.96 -16.45 -11.02
N TYR A 115 11.67 -16.73 -12.29
CA TYR A 115 12.40 -17.73 -13.08
C TYR A 115 13.88 -17.35 -13.28
N ARG A 116 14.14 -16.11 -13.69
CA ARG A 116 15.50 -15.63 -13.99
C ARG A 116 16.39 -15.57 -12.75
N PHE A 117 15.86 -15.08 -11.64
CA PHE A 117 16.61 -14.88 -10.40
C PHE A 117 16.46 -16.05 -9.42
N LYS A 118 15.74 -17.10 -9.81
CA LYS A 118 15.47 -18.30 -8.98
C LYS A 118 14.95 -17.94 -7.57
N THR A 119 14.04 -16.98 -7.50
CA THR A 119 13.47 -16.45 -6.27
C THR A 119 11.95 -16.50 -6.29
N LYS A 120 11.34 -16.27 -5.14
CA LYS A 120 9.91 -15.99 -4.99
C LYS A 120 9.76 -14.57 -4.46
N LEU A 121 9.77 -13.61 -5.37
CA LEU A 121 9.76 -12.19 -5.06
C LEU A 121 8.56 -11.82 -4.18
N LYS A 122 8.82 -11.24 -3.01
CA LYS A 122 7.79 -10.52 -2.27
C LYS A 122 7.66 -9.12 -2.86
N TYR A 123 6.45 -8.69 -3.11
CA TYR A 123 6.20 -7.37 -3.68
C TYR A 123 4.85 -6.81 -3.29
N ILE A 124 4.74 -5.49 -3.33
CA ILE A 124 3.50 -4.74 -3.40
C ILE A 124 3.62 -3.71 -4.51
N ALA A 125 2.62 -3.64 -5.39
CA ALA A 125 2.63 -2.77 -6.54
C ALA A 125 1.35 -1.97 -6.66
N VAL A 126 1.49 -0.72 -7.07
CA VAL A 126 0.38 0.20 -7.33
C VAL A 126 0.41 0.67 -8.77
N ARG A 127 -0.76 0.97 -9.32
CA ARG A 127 -0.89 1.56 -10.64
C ARG A 127 -0.95 3.06 -10.51
N GLU A 128 -0.10 3.75 -11.26
CA GLU A 128 -0.23 5.18 -11.48
C GLU A 128 -0.85 5.42 -12.86
N PHE A 129 -1.86 6.25 -12.92
CA PHE A 129 -2.46 6.69 -14.17
C PHE A 129 -1.85 8.05 -14.57
N HIS A 130 -1.09 8.05 -15.65
CA HIS A 130 -0.57 9.28 -16.22
C HIS A 130 -1.71 10.19 -16.69
N LYS A 131 -1.44 11.48 -16.91
CA LYS A 131 -2.45 12.45 -17.41
C LYS A 131 -3.15 12.00 -18.70
N THR A 132 -2.48 11.17 -19.51
CA THR A 132 -3.04 10.55 -20.72
C THR A 132 -3.88 9.30 -20.43
N GLY A 133 -3.98 8.85 -19.18
CA GLY A 133 -4.65 7.62 -18.77
C GLY A 133 -3.79 6.36 -18.91
N ARG A 134 -2.55 6.45 -19.43
CA ARG A 134 -1.62 5.32 -19.53
C ARG A 134 -1.20 4.85 -18.14
N ILE A 135 -1.04 3.55 -17.98
CA ILE A 135 -0.73 2.91 -16.72
C ILE A 135 0.79 2.71 -16.57
N HIS A 136 1.32 3.08 -15.41
CA HIS A 136 2.65 2.73 -14.91
C HIS A 136 2.51 1.88 -13.66
N TYR A 137 3.47 0.98 -13.41
CA TYR A 137 3.53 0.23 -12.16
C TYR A 137 4.66 0.76 -11.29
N HIS A 138 4.34 1.06 -10.04
CA HIS A 138 5.30 1.34 -8.99
C HIS A 138 5.28 0.19 -8.01
N MET A 139 6.43 -0.43 -7.76
CA MET A 139 6.52 -1.67 -7.00
C MET A 139 7.64 -1.61 -5.96
N LEU A 140 7.30 -1.89 -4.71
CA LEU A 140 8.27 -2.28 -3.69
C LEU A 140 8.53 -3.78 -3.79
N CYS A 141 9.78 -4.22 -3.65
CA CYS A 141 10.12 -5.64 -3.70
C CYS A 141 11.39 -5.96 -2.89
N ASP A 142 11.43 -7.17 -2.34
CA ASP A 142 12.52 -7.71 -1.53
C ASP A 142 13.72 -8.20 -2.35
N TRP A 143 13.98 -7.57 -3.49
CA TRP A 143 15.14 -7.89 -4.28
C TRP A 143 16.41 -7.34 -3.65
N LYS A 144 17.09 -8.17 -2.86
CA LYS A 144 18.27 -7.81 -2.03
C LYS A 144 19.58 -7.71 -2.82
N LYS A 145 19.53 -7.54 -4.14
CA LYS A 145 20.76 -7.31 -4.92
C LYS A 145 21.38 -5.97 -4.51
N GLU A 146 22.64 -6.02 -4.10
CA GLU A 146 23.41 -4.79 -3.91
C GLU A 146 23.68 -4.12 -5.25
N LEU A 147 23.43 -2.83 -5.33
CA LEU A 147 23.66 -1.98 -6.49
C LEU A 147 24.32 -0.71 -5.98
N ILE A 148 25.65 -0.73 -5.91
CA ILE A 148 26.43 0.35 -5.27
C ILE A 148 26.71 1.47 -6.26
N PHE A 149 27.04 1.11 -7.50
CA PHE A 149 27.45 2.08 -8.52
C PHE A 149 26.32 2.38 -9.51
N GLU A 150 26.30 3.60 -10.01
CA GLU A 150 25.29 4.05 -10.96
C GLU A 150 25.28 3.19 -12.24
N ASP A 151 26.45 2.77 -12.72
CA ASP A 151 26.58 1.91 -13.88
C ASP A 151 25.97 0.52 -13.65
N GLU A 152 26.06 -0.02 -12.42
CA GLU A 152 25.42 -1.27 -12.07
C GLU A 152 23.88 -1.12 -12.06
N ILE A 153 23.36 0.00 -11.56
CA ILE A 153 21.94 0.30 -11.57
C ILE A 153 21.45 0.34 -13.03
N ARG A 154 22.09 1.13 -13.88
CA ARG A 154 21.73 1.27 -15.31
C ARG A 154 21.79 -0.06 -16.06
N GLU A 155 22.83 -0.88 -15.81
CA GLU A 155 22.93 -2.19 -16.44
C GLU A 155 21.80 -3.13 -15.98
N ASN A 156 21.43 -3.09 -14.69
CA ASN A 156 20.32 -3.89 -14.19
C ASN A 156 18.96 -3.38 -14.69
N GLU A 157 18.77 -2.08 -14.84
CA GLU A 157 17.60 -1.49 -15.51
C GLU A 157 17.47 -1.97 -16.95
N ARG A 158 18.56 -1.96 -17.71
CA ARG A 158 18.61 -2.48 -19.07
C ARG A 158 18.26 -3.97 -19.11
N ILE A 159 18.92 -4.79 -18.26
CA ILE A 159 18.65 -6.22 -18.17
C ILE A 159 17.20 -6.52 -17.80
N LEU A 160 16.66 -5.81 -16.83
CA LEU A 160 15.25 -5.97 -16.43
C LEU A 160 14.31 -5.49 -17.54
N GLY A 161 14.60 -4.39 -18.20
CA GLY A 161 13.80 -3.86 -19.30
C GLY A 161 13.73 -4.83 -20.48
N GLU A 162 14.89 -5.28 -20.97
CA GLU A 162 15.00 -6.11 -22.17
C GLU A 162 14.58 -7.57 -21.94
N ASN A 163 14.96 -8.15 -20.81
CA ASN A 163 14.84 -9.61 -20.62
C ASN A 163 13.70 -10.03 -19.70
N VAL A 164 13.23 -9.14 -18.82
CA VAL A 164 12.23 -9.47 -17.81
C VAL A 164 10.93 -8.70 -18.03
N TRP A 165 10.97 -7.39 -18.09
CA TRP A 165 9.80 -6.57 -18.39
C TRP A 165 9.36 -6.77 -19.83
N LYS A 166 10.21 -6.49 -20.80
CA LYS A 166 10.00 -6.66 -22.26
C LYS A 166 8.95 -5.75 -22.89
N HIS A 167 8.46 -4.78 -22.16
CA HIS A 167 7.34 -3.94 -22.59
C HIS A 167 7.67 -2.45 -22.56
N GLY A 168 8.94 -2.11 -22.26
CA GLY A 168 9.43 -0.74 -22.14
C GLY A 168 10.56 -0.64 -21.13
N PHE A 169 10.52 0.36 -20.27
CA PHE A 169 11.61 0.76 -19.41
C PHE A 169 11.39 0.34 -17.96
N VAL A 170 12.49 0.11 -17.25
CA VAL A 170 12.52 -0.15 -15.80
C VAL A 170 13.44 0.87 -15.17
N ASP A 171 12.97 1.54 -14.11
CA ASP A 171 13.76 2.39 -13.23
C ASP A 171 13.90 1.70 -11.87
N ILE A 172 15.09 1.71 -11.29
CA ILE A 172 15.42 1.05 -10.03
C ILE A 172 15.86 2.11 -9.03
N LYS A 173 15.20 2.14 -7.88
CA LYS A 173 15.63 2.96 -6.73
C LYS A 173 15.85 2.09 -5.51
N GLN A 174 16.96 2.32 -4.82
CA GLN A 174 17.22 1.72 -3.54
C GLN A 174 16.44 2.44 -2.43
N LEU A 175 16.05 1.71 -1.39
CA LEU A 175 15.27 2.26 -0.26
C LEU A 175 16.16 2.68 0.93
N ASP A 176 17.46 2.85 0.72
CA ASP A 176 18.43 3.03 1.80
C ASP A 176 18.19 4.28 2.65
N CYS A 177 17.58 5.33 2.08
CA CYS A 177 17.28 6.59 2.76
C CYS A 177 15.78 6.84 2.94
N VAL A 178 14.93 5.83 2.75
CA VAL A 178 13.47 6.00 2.85
C VAL A 178 13.01 5.63 4.24
N ASP A 179 12.72 6.64 5.07
CA ASP A 179 12.23 6.46 6.42
C ASP A 179 10.81 5.85 6.49
N ASN A 180 9.93 6.21 5.55
CA ASN A 180 8.56 5.70 5.48
C ASN A 180 8.24 5.19 4.07
N VAL A 181 8.60 3.92 3.82
CA VAL A 181 8.36 3.25 2.53
C VAL A 181 6.87 3.13 2.21
N GLY A 182 6.02 3.08 3.24
CA GLY A 182 4.57 3.06 3.07
C GLY A 182 4.04 4.38 2.51
N ALA A 183 4.48 5.51 3.06
CA ALA A 183 4.14 6.83 2.53
C ALA A 183 4.72 7.03 1.13
N TYR A 184 5.90 6.46 0.87
CA TYR A 184 6.55 6.55 -0.43
C TYR A 184 5.75 5.88 -1.54
N ILE A 185 5.24 4.67 -1.34
CA ILE A 185 4.47 3.98 -2.40
C ILE A 185 3.07 4.55 -2.57
N ILE A 186 2.37 4.92 -1.50
CA ILE A 186 0.98 5.41 -1.61
C ILE A 186 0.84 6.77 -2.28
N LYS A 187 1.93 7.55 -2.43
CA LYS A 187 1.89 8.81 -3.21
C LYS A 187 1.51 8.58 -4.67
N TYR A 188 1.84 7.40 -5.22
CA TYR A 188 1.48 7.01 -6.58
C TYR A 188 0.04 6.47 -6.72
N MET A 189 -0.65 6.27 -5.60
CA MET A 189 -2.08 5.96 -5.60
C MET A 189 -2.88 7.26 -5.68
N THR A 190 -3.16 7.72 -6.89
CA THR A 190 -3.84 9.01 -7.13
C THR A 190 -5.26 9.02 -6.56
N LYS A 191 -5.61 10.12 -5.87
CA LYS A 191 -6.88 10.24 -5.15
C LYS A 191 -8.11 10.32 -6.07
N ASN A 192 -7.95 10.89 -7.28
CA ASN A 192 -9.10 11.30 -8.11
C ASN A 192 -9.36 10.37 -9.31
N VAL A 193 -8.40 9.57 -9.74
CA VAL A 193 -8.53 8.71 -10.93
C VAL A 193 -9.00 7.30 -10.58
N ALA A 194 -8.85 6.93 -9.30
CA ALA A 194 -9.01 5.55 -8.86
C ALA A 194 -10.45 5.02 -8.94
N VAL A 195 -11.45 5.86 -8.72
CA VAL A 195 -12.83 5.38 -8.50
C VAL A 195 -13.47 4.81 -9.76
N GLU A 196 -13.30 5.46 -10.91
CA GLU A 196 -13.91 5.02 -12.17
C GLU A 196 -13.14 3.87 -12.84
N PHE A 197 -11.82 3.85 -12.72
CA PHE A 197 -10.96 2.88 -13.39
C PHE A 197 -10.93 1.51 -12.72
N PHE A 198 -11.16 1.44 -11.40
CA PHE A 198 -11.09 0.18 -10.65
C PHE A 198 -12.40 -0.61 -10.55
N LYS A 199 -13.41 -0.35 -11.38
CA LYS A 199 -14.67 -1.13 -11.37
C LYS A 199 -14.39 -2.64 -11.36
N GLY A 200 -14.55 -3.29 -10.20
CA GLY A 200 -14.31 -4.74 -10.02
C GLY A 200 -12.83 -5.17 -10.07
N LYS A 201 -11.88 -4.26 -9.99
CA LYS A 201 -10.43 -4.57 -9.97
C LYS A 201 -9.79 -4.18 -8.65
N LYS A 202 -8.78 -4.94 -8.22
CA LYS A 202 -7.99 -4.60 -7.03
C LYS A 202 -7.26 -3.28 -7.23
N VAL A 203 -7.26 -2.42 -6.21
CA VAL A 203 -6.57 -1.11 -6.24
C VAL A 203 -5.04 -1.27 -6.25
N TYR A 204 -4.54 -2.33 -5.64
CA TYR A 204 -3.12 -2.68 -5.64
C TYR A 204 -2.92 -4.17 -5.92
N LEU A 205 -1.69 -4.54 -6.28
CA LEU A 205 -1.27 -5.92 -6.50
C LEU A 205 -0.22 -6.29 -5.44
N CYS A 206 -0.24 -7.51 -4.94
CA CYS A 206 0.79 -7.98 -4.00
C CYS A 206 1.05 -9.47 -4.16
N SER A 207 2.24 -9.90 -3.71
CA SER A 207 2.57 -11.31 -3.59
C SER A 207 1.81 -11.96 -2.43
N LYS A 208 1.60 -13.25 -2.50
CA LYS A 208 1.12 -14.04 -1.36
C LYS A 208 2.19 -14.09 -0.26
N GLY A 209 1.75 -14.17 1.01
CA GLY A 209 2.64 -14.37 2.15
C GLY A 209 3.31 -13.08 2.67
N LEU A 210 2.79 -11.90 2.34
CA LEU A 210 3.16 -10.68 3.06
C LEU A 210 2.66 -10.75 4.49
N GLU A 211 3.50 -10.32 5.44
CA GLU A 211 3.15 -10.22 6.85
C GLU A 211 2.17 -9.07 7.07
N ARG A 212 1.22 -9.29 7.99
CA ARG A 212 0.25 -8.29 8.39
C ARG A 212 0.76 -7.49 9.58
N PRO A 213 0.40 -6.20 9.75
CA PRO A 213 0.66 -5.48 10.99
C PRO A 213 -0.08 -6.12 12.16
N PHE A 214 0.44 -5.92 13.37
CA PHE A 214 -0.24 -6.31 14.59
C PHE A 214 -1.28 -5.26 14.96
N ILE A 215 -2.45 -5.70 15.43
CA ILE A 215 -3.55 -4.82 15.84
C ILE A 215 -3.94 -5.19 17.27
N TYR A 216 -3.88 -4.22 18.15
CA TYR A 216 -4.23 -4.34 19.57
C TYR A 216 -5.40 -3.42 19.89
N ARG A 217 -6.27 -3.82 20.84
CA ARG A 217 -7.49 -3.10 21.20
C ARG A 217 -7.70 -3.08 22.71
N GLY A 218 -8.42 -2.07 23.21
CA GLY A 218 -8.73 -1.95 24.63
C GLY A 218 -7.48 -2.03 25.51
N ASP A 219 -7.47 -2.92 26.49
CA ASP A 219 -6.39 -3.08 27.46
C ASP A 219 -5.06 -3.51 26.80
N GLU A 220 -5.13 -4.36 25.76
CA GLU A 220 -3.94 -4.72 24.98
C GLU A 220 -3.33 -3.50 24.28
N ALA A 221 -4.17 -2.60 23.75
CA ALA A 221 -3.70 -1.37 23.13
C ALA A 221 -2.99 -0.47 24.15
N GLN A 222 -3.53 -0.37 25.39
CA GLN A 222 -2.89 0.39 26.47
C GLN A 222 -1.54 -0.23 26.83
N ALA A 223 -1.48 -1.54 26.99
CA ALA A 223 -0.21 -2.25 27.29
C ALA A 223 0.87 -1.99 26.22
N ILE A 224 0.51 -1.89 24.94
CA ILE A 224 1.44 -1.56 23.86
C ILE A 224 1.88 -0.09 23.94
N ILE A 225 0.99 0.84 24.26
CA ILE A 225 1.33 2.26 24.47
C ILE A 225 2.37 2.40 25.58
N ASP A 226 2.16 1.71 26.71
CA ASP A 226 3.06 1.71 27.85
C ASP A 226 4.38 1.02 27.54
N PHE A 227 4.34 -0.12 26.83
CA PHE A 227 5.55 -0.88 26.46
C PHE A 227 6.51 -0.04 25.58
N TYR A 228 5.99 0.74 24.65
CA TYR A 228 6.80 1.62 23.81
C TYR A 228 7.02 3.01 24.40
N ASP A 229 6.50 3.28 25.60
CA ASP A 229 6.54 4.60 26.27
C ASP A 229 6.11 5.74 25.33
N LEU A 230 4.99 5.53 24.62
CA LEU A 230 4.55 6.48 23.59
C LEU A 230 4.12 7.83 24.17
N GLY A 231 3.75 7.88 25.46
CA GLY A 231 3.38 9.11 26.14
C GLY A 231 4.52 10.14 26.28
N THR A 232 5.78 9.69 26.17
CA THR A 232 6.97 10.56 26.22
C THR A 232 7.58 10.82 24.85
N LYS A 233 7.17 10.08 23.82
CA LYS A 233 7.71 10.20 22.46
C LYS A 233 7.03 11.32 21.68
N LYS A 234 7.80 11.90 20.74
CA LYS A 234 7.27 12.91 19.86
C LYS A 234 6.36 12.29 18.80
N GLU A 235 5.17 12.82 18.68
CA GLU A 235 4.23 12.49 17.62
C GLU A 235 4.75 12.96 16.26
N VAL A 236 4.64 12.12 15.24
CA VAL A 236 4.99 12.49 13.85
C VAL A 236 3.83 13.15 13.15
N TYR A 237 2.62 12.71 13.49
CA TYR A 237 1.39 13.23 12.93
C TYR A 237 0.24 12.98 13.88
N THR A 238 -0.66 13.94 14.02
CA THR A 238 -1.94 13.79 14.72
C THR A 238 -3.04 14.47 13.93
N ASN A 239 -4.24 13.90 13.97
CA ASN A 239 -5.43 14.46 13.35
C ASN A 239 -6.68 13.97 14.09
N SER A 240 -7.73 14.78 14.12
CA SER A 240 -9.02 14.41 14.69
C SER A 240 -10.11 14.62 13.66
N TYR A 241 -11.07 13.70 13.63
CA TYR A 241 -12.22 13.76 12.75
C TYR A 241 -13.44 13.15 13.40
N GLU A 242 -14.62 13.60 13.00
CA GLU A 242 -15.89 13.13 13.53
C GLU A 242 -16.41 11.93 12.72
N SER A 243 -16.90 10.93 13.44
CA SER A 243 -17.58 9.76 12.91
C SER A 243 -19.01 9.73 13.45
N GLU A 244 -19.98 9.51 12.58
CA GLU A 244 -21.39 9.40 12.95
C GLU A 244 -21.64 8.35 14.04
N TYR A 245 -20.90 7.24 14.02
CA TYR A 245 -21.09 6.10 14.93
C TYR A 245 -20.16 6.12 16.14
N LEU A 246 -18.93 6.61 15.97
CA LEU A 246 -17.86 6.51 16.98
C LEU A 246 -17.55 7.83 17.67
N GLY A 247 -18.26 8.91 17.30
CA GLY A 247 -17.99 10.25 17.80
C GLY A 247 -16.67 10.81 17.28
N ASN A 248 -15.98 11.59 18.11
CA ASN A 248 -14.67 12.11 17.73
C ASN A 248 -13.62 11.01 17.77
N ILE A 249 -12.85 10.87 16.67
CA ILE A 249 -11.75 9.92 16.56
C ILE A 249 -10.46 10.73 16.46
N THR A 250 -9.53 10.48 17.38
CA THR A 250 -8.18 11.03 17.31
C THR A 250 -7.23 9.97 16.76
N TYR A 251 -6.54 10.30 15.69
CA TYR A 251 -5.48 9.50 15.08
C TYR A 251 -4.12 10.10 15.40
N THR A 252 -3.21 9.31 15.93
CA THR A 252 -1.83 9.71 16.20
C THR A 252 -0.85 8.70 15.63
N GLU A 253 0.21 9.19 15.02
CA GLU A 253 1.29 8.37 14.45
C GLU A 253 2.62 8.65 15.14
N TYR A 254 3.32 7.59 15.48
CA TYR A 254 4.69 7.60 15.99
C TYR A 254 5.62 6.88 15.02
N ASN A 255 6.84 7.39 14.87
CA ASN A 255 7.89 6.71 14.15
C ASN A 255 9.09 6.51 15.09
N LEU A 256 9.33 5.27 15.47
CA LEU A 256 10.36 4.91 16.44
C LEU A 256 11.81 5.18 15.96
N ARG A 257 11.99 5.49 14.67
CA ARG A 257 13.28 5.89 14.09
C ARG A 257 13.54 7.40 14.14
N ARG A 258 12.54 8.20 14.55
CA ARG A 258 12.59 9.67 14.60
C ARG A 258 12.65 10.22 16.03
N ASN A 259 13.35 9.56 16.92
CA ASN A 259 13.53 10.03 18.29
C ASN A 259 14.59 11.09 18.40
#